data_d7bb4217c49942ca1aa8c73b4f48fd46
#
_entry.id   d7bb4217c49942ca1aa8c73b4f48fd46
#
_cell.length_a   1.000
_cell.length_b   1.000
_cell.length_c   1.000
_cell.angle_alpha   90.00
_cell.angle_beta   90.00
_cell.angle_gamma   90.00
#
_symmetry.space_group_name_H-M   'P 1'
#
loop_
_entity.id
_entity.type
_entity.pdbx_description
1 polymer ?
#
loop_
_entity_poly.entity_id
_entity_poly.type
_entity_poly.pdbx_seq_one_letter_code
_entity_poly.pdbx_strand_id
1 'polypeptide(L)'
;MRINIYQLDSDKDENRVKFCNYDFTQKHGGVLPQSYKCVFHGDVDGNLEDVFTLFNTPEHPGTYQGHSLSVSDVIEVVGENEKGITPGSYFTDSFGFKSIDFDSSRCAEMDGVRMLMIQPHKTPVVTYVKQDLSSLQRAVSDHCEEAF
;
A
#
# COMPACT_ATOMS: atom_id res chain seq x y z
N MET A 1 -1.14 -0.91 -12.70
CA MET A 1 -2.00 -1.62 -11.74
C MET A 1 -2.29 -0.68 -10.57
N ARG A 2 -3.54 -0.53 -10.19
CA ARG A 2 -3.91 0.30 -9.03
C ARG A 2 -3.85 -0.54 -7.77
N ILE A 3 -3.17 -0.01 -6.75
CA ILE A 3 -3.00 -0.72 -5.49
C ILE A 3 -3.21 0.18 -4.28
N ASN A 4 -3.53 -0.48 -3.16
CA ASN A 4 -3.38 0.08 -1.82
C ASN A 4 -2.39 -0.79 -1.05
N ILE A 5 -1.60 -0.20 -0.18
CA ILE A 5 -0.70 -0.93 0.72
C ILE A 5 -1.12 -0.65 2.15
N TYR A 6 -1.25 -1.71 2.93
CA TYR A 6 -1.60 -1.66 4.35
C TYR A 6 -0.49 -2.30 5.17
N GLN A 7 -0.13 -1.63 6.27
CA GLN A 7 0.87 -2.12 7.20
C GLN A 7 0.31 -2.13 8.62
N LEU A 8 0.73 -3.12 9.42
CA LEU A 8 0.35 -3.20 10.82
C LEU A 8 0.85 -1.96 11.56
N ASP A 9 -0.06 -1.32 12.27
CA ASP A 9 0.28 -0.26 13.22
C ASP A 9 0.76 -0.92 14.51
N SER A 10 2.00 -0.63 14.90
CA SER A 10 2.60 -1.25 16.10
C SER A 10 1.79 -0.99 17.37
N ASP A 11 1.09 0.14 17.46
CA ASP A 11 0.26 0.49 18.62
C ASP A 11 -1.06 -0.30 18.67
N LYS A 12 -1.47 -0.89 17.54
CA LYS A 12 -2.69 -1.70 17.42
C LYS A 12 -2.43 -3.19 17.27
N ASP A 13 -1.17 -3.58 17.13
CA ASP A 13 -0.75 -4.97 16.95
C ASP A 13 -0.68 -5.70 18.30
N GLU A 14 -1.84 -5.97 18.90
CA GLU A 14 -1.95 -6.61 20.20
C GLU A 14 -1.37 -8.04 20.20
N ASN A 15 -1.52 -8.74 19.08
CA ASN A 15 -1.05 -10.13 18.92
C ASN A 15 0.43 -10.23 18.54
N ARG A 16 1.10 -9.10 18.31
CA ARG A 16 2.51 -9.00 17.95
C ARG A 16 2.88 -9.85 16.73
N VAL A 17 2.10 -9.73 15.67
CA VAL A 17 2.29 -10.46 14.42
C VAL A 17 2.96 -9.65 13.34
N LYS A 18 3.30 -8.40 13.60
CA LYS A 18 4.05 -7.56 12.65
C LYS A 18 5.37 -8.24 12.27
N PHE A 19 5.63 -8.29 10.96
CA PHE A 19 6.78 -8.96 10.37
C PHE A 19 6.77 -10.50 10.48
N CYS A 20 5.66 -11.08 10.91
CA CYS A 20 5.52 -12.53 11.01
C CYS A 20 4.87 -13.11 9.74
N ASN A 21 5.22 -14.36 9.40
CA ASN A 21 4.66 -15.02 8.25
C ASN A 21 3.19 -15.38 8.44
N TYR A 22 2.56 -15.85 7.37
CA TYR A 22 1.13 -16.16 7.36
C TYR A 22 0.76 -17.25 8.38
N ASP A 23 1.51 -18.35 8.43
CA ASP A 23 1.22 -19.45 9.36
C ASP A 23 1.27 -19.00 10.82
N PHE A 24 2.30 -18.25 11.18
CA PHE A 24 2.43 -17.69 12.52
C PHE A 24 1.27 -16.74 12.84
N THR A 25 0.95 -15.85 11.91
CA THR A 25 -0.14 -14.89 12.07
C THR A 25 -1.47 -15.58 12.29
N GLN A 26 -1.78 -16.64 11.50
CA GLN A 26 -3.01 -17.41 11.65
C GLN A 26 -3.11 -18.13 13.01
N LYS A 27 -2.00 -18.59 13.55
CA LYS A 27 -1.96 -19.24 14.89
C LYS A 27 -2.09 -18.24 16.05
N HIS A 28 -1.92 -16.94 15.78
CA HIS A 28 -1.91 -15.88 16.80
C HIS A 28 -3.01 -14.83 16.57
N GLY A 29 -4.18 -15.27 16.17
CA GLY A 29 -5.35 -14.41 16.03
C GLY A 29 -5.72 -14.02 14.60
N GLY A 30 -4.92 -14.39 13.61
CA GLY A 30 -5.19 -14.10 12.19
C GLY A 30 -4.86 -12.69 11.77
N VAL A 31 -5.18 -12.40 10.51
CA VAL A 31 -5.00 -11.07 9.93
C VAL A 31 -6.19 -10.21 10.33
N LEU A 32 -5.94 -9.16 11.11
CA LEU A 32 -6.98 -8.28 11.66
C LEU A 32 -6.94 -6.92 10.97
N PRO A 33 -7.86 -6.61 10.03
CA PRO A 33 -7.84 -5.34 9.29
C PRO A 33 -7.81 -4.10 10.19
N GLN A 34 -8.49 -4.13 11.32
CA GLN A 34 -8.52 -3.00 12.26
C GLN A 34 -7.16 -2.66 12.88
N SER A 35 -6.18 -3.55 12.77
CA SER A 35 -4.81 -3.31 13.23
C SER A 35 -3.90 -2.72 12.15
N TYR A 36 -4.40 -2.61 10.93
CA TYR A 36 -3.66 -2.10 9.76
C TYR A 36 -3.99 -0.64 9.48
N LYS A 37 -3.02 0.02 8.86
CA LYS A 37 -3.15 1.39 8.36
C LYS A 37 -2.77 1.43 6.90
N CYS A 38 -3.55 2.14 6.10
CA CYS A 38 -3.19 2.40 4.70
C CYS A 38 -1.98 3.33 4.66
N VAL A 39 -0.95 2.94 3.91
CA VAL A 39 0.30 3.70 3.79
C VAL A 39 0.60 4.11 2.34
N PHE A 40 -0.15 3.60 1.39
CA PHE A 40 -0.05 3.98 -0.02
C PHE A 40 -1.35 3.70 -0.77
N HIS A 41 -1.68 4.60 -1.70
CA HIS A 41 -2.77 4.44 -2.64
C HIS A 41 -2.33 5.06 -3.98
N GLY A 42 -2.30 4.27 -5.03
CA GLY A 42 -1.91 4.79 -6.34
C GLY A 42 -1.70 3.71 -7.40
N ASP A 43 -1.22 4.15 -8.54
CA ASP A 43 -0.89 3.27 -9.66
C ASP A 43 0.60 2.93 -9.64
N VAL A 44 0.92 1.67 -9.94
CA VAL A 44 2.29 1.17 -10.07
C VAL A 44 2.39 0.27 -11.30
N ASP A 45 3.59 0.15 -11.84
CA ASP A 45 3.88 -0.78 -12.93
C ASP A 45 4.32 -2.13 -12.37
N GLY A 46 4.10 -3.20 -13.14
CA GLY A 46 4.59 -4.52 -12.83
C GLY A 46 3.60 -5.40 -12.05
N ASN A 47 4.12 -6.52 -11.57
CA ASN A 47 3.39 -7.50 -10.76
C ASN A 47 3.63 -7.27 -9.26
N LEU A 48 3.12 -8.18 -8.40
CA LEU A 48 3.27 -8.04 -6.94
C LEU A 48 4.75 -8.07 -6.50
N GLU A 49 5.59 -8.86 -7.14
CA GLU A 49 7.02 -8.93 -6.83
C GLU A 49 7.74 -7.65 -7.22
N ASP A 50 7.35 -7.04 -8.34
CA ASP A 50 7.86 -5.72 -8.75
C ASP A 50 7.45 -4.64 -7.75
N VAL A 51 6.23 -4.71 -7.23
CA VAL A 51 5.76 -3.82 -6.15
C VAL A 51 6.65 -3.99 -4.91
N PHE A 52 6.89 -5.21 -4.49
CA PHE A 52 7.76 -5.49 -3.35
C PHE A 52 9.14 -4.86 -3.55
N THR A 53 9.73 -5.04 -4.71
CA THR A 53 11.04 -4.46 -5.04
C THR A 53 11.00 -2.94 -5.01
N LEU A 54 10.02 -2.33 -5.68
CA LEU A 54 9.88 -0.87 -5.75
C LEU A 54 9.80 -0.23 -4.37
N PHE A 55 8.95 -0.78 -3.49
CA PHE A 55 8.74 -0.22 -2.15
C PHE A 55 9.85 -0.60 -1.15
N ASN A 56 10.90 -1.25 -1.60
CA ASN A 56 12.14 -1.51 -0.87
C ASN A 56 13.34 -0.71 -1.42
N THR A 57 13.09 0.23 -2.34
CA THR A 57 14.12 1.07 -2.95
C THR A 57 13.82 2.55 -2.74
N PRO A 58 14.82 3.45 -2.94
CA PRO A 58 14.57 4.88 -2.89
C PRO A 58 13.65 5.41 -4.00
N GLU A 59 13.39 4.61 -5.04
CA GLU A 59 12.53 4.97 -6.17
C GLU A 59 11.04 4.82 -5.88
N HIS A 60 10.64 4.39 -4.67
CA HIS A 60 9.23 4.33 -4.31
C HIS A 60 8.56 5.70 -4.43
N PRO A 61 7.24 5.75 -4.70
CA PRO A 61 6.51 7.02 -4.80
C PRO A 61 6.68 7.88 -3.54
N GLY A 62 6.82 9.19 -3.72
CA GLY A 62 7.01 10.15 -2.61
C GLY A 62 5.81 10.27 -1.68
N THR A 63 4.64 9.78 -2.11
CA THR A 63 3.42 9.73 -1.29
C THR A 63 3.36 8.52 -0.35
N TYR A 64 4.32 7.59 -0.47
CA TYR A 64 4.39 6.43 0.41
C TYR A 64 4.70 6.83 1.85
N GLN A 65 3.85 6.41 2.79
CA GLN A 65 3.95 6.78 4.20
C GLN A 65 4.43 5.66 5.11
N GLY A 66 4.83 4.54 4.55
CA GLY A 66 5.19 3.34 5.30
C GLY A 66 6.69 3.10 5.42
N HIS A 67 7.03 2.02 6.14
CA HIS A 67 8.37 1.44 6.12
C HIS A 67 8.55 0.57 4.87
N SER A 68 9.76 0.09 4.61
CA SER A 68 10.04 -0.86 3.53
C SER A 68 9.02 -1.99 3.54
N LEU A 69 8.49 -2.34 2.37
CA LEU A 69 7.49 -3.39 2.25
C LEU A 69 8.03 -4.70 2.81
N SER A 70 7.29 -5.34 3.69
CA SER A 70 7.79 -6.42 4.53
C SER A 70 6.75 -7.53 4.67
N VAL A 71 7.20 -8.67 5.19
CA VAL A 71 6.31 -9.76 5.59
C VAL A 71 5.24 -9.22 6.55
N SER A 72 4.04 -9.66 6.44
CA SER A 72 2.80 -9.23 7.10
C SER A 72 2.08 -8.04 6.45
N ASP A 73 2.71 -7.31 5.55
CA ASP A 73 2.04 -6.23 4.84
C ASP A 73 1.01 -6.78 3.85
N VAL A 74 -0.03 -6.01 3.60
CA VAL A 74 -1.10 -6.39 2.67
C VAL A 74 -1.11 -5.45 1.47
N ILE A 75 -1.08 -6.03 0.27
CA ILE A 75 -1.25 -5.30 -0.98
C ILE A 75 -2.65 -5.60 -1.50
N GLU A 76 -3.47 -4.59 -1.65
CA GLU A 76 -4.78 -4.71 -2.28
C GLU A 76 -4.67 -4.28 -3.74
N VAL A 77 -5.05 -5.17 -4.65
CA VAL A 77 -5.12 -4.88 -6.08
C VAL A 77 -6.54 -4.47 -6.42
N VAL A 78 -6.70 -3.25 -6.91
CA VAL A 78 -8.02 -2.64 -7.18
C VAL A 78 -8.30 -2.67 -8.67
N GLY A 79 -9.34 -3.39 -9.06
CA GLY A 79 -9.80 -3.46 -10.45
C GLY A 79 -8.92 -4.32 -11.36
N GLU A 80 -9.35 -4.44 -12.59
CA GLU A 80 -8.63 -5.20 -13.62
C GLU A 80 -7.32 -4.52 -13.98
N ASN A 81 -6.34 -5.32 -14.40
CA ASN A 81 -5.01 -4.84 -14.77
C ASN A 81 -4.43 -5.65 -15.94
N GLU A 82 -3.43 -5.08 -16.60
CA GLU A 82 -2.78 -5.69 -17.77
C GLU A 82 -1.93 -6.91 -17.40
N LYS A 83 -1.58 -7.09 -16.16
CA LYS A 83 -0.76 -8.22 -15.68
C LYS A 83 -1.60 -9.47 -15.41
N GLY A 84 -2.91 -9.38 -15.50
CA GLY A 84 -3.79 -10.52 -15.22
C GLY A 84 -3.84 -10.91 -13.74
N ILE A 85 -3.43 -10.04 -12.85
CA ILE A 85 -3.51 -10.29 -11.40
C ILE A 85 -4.96 -10.09 -10.96
N THR A 86 -5.53 -11.10 -10.32
CA THR A 86 -6.91 -11.03 -9.83
C THR A 86 -7.04 -9.92 -8.79
N PRO A 87 -8.01 -9.01 -8.93
CA PRO A 87 -8.30 -8.03 -7.89
C PRO A 87 -8.59 -8.70 -6.55
N GLY A 88 -8.10 -8.11 -5.48
CA GLY A 88 -8.23 -8.63 -4.13
C GLY A 88 -7.04 -8.26 -3.26
N SER A 89 -7.01 -8.86 -2.09
CA SER A 89 -5.97 -8.57 -1.09
C SER A 89 -4.96 -9.71 -1.00
N TYR A 90 -3.70 -9.35 -0.91
CA TYR A 90 -2.58 -10.29 -0.88
C TYR A 90 -1.70 -10.01 0.33
N PHE A 91 -1.58 -11.01 1.19
CA PHE A 91 -0.68 -10.98 2.35
C PHE A 91 0.74 -11.26 1.88
N THR A 92 1.69 -10.43 2.26
CA THR A 92 3.11 -10.62 1.96
C THR A 92 3.68 -11.66 2.92
N ASP A 93 4.02 -12.82 2.40
CA ASP A 93 4.54 -13.95 3.17
C ASP A 93 6.07 -14.01 3.07
N SER A 94 6.68 -14.95 3.77
CA SER A 94 8.13 -15.21 3.68
C SER A 94 8.56 -15.59 2.26
N PHE A 95 7.68 -16.28 1.52
CA PHE A 95 7.86 -16.62 0.11
C PHE A 95 6.58 -16.31 -0.65
N GLY A 96 6.63 -15.27 -1.47
CA GLY A 96 5.49 -14.88 -2.31
C GLY A 96 4.36 -14.23 -1.52
N PHE A 97 3.16 -14.34 -2.08
CA PHE A 97 1.97 -13.64 -1.61
C PHE A 97 0.81 -14.61 -1.45
N LYS A 98 0.01 -14.43 -0.41
CA LYS A 98 -1.20 -15.22 -0.17
C LYS A 98 -2.44 -14.38 -0.39
N SER A 99 -3.33 -14.84 -1.26
CA SER A 99 -4.64 -14.24 -1.41
C SER A 99 -5.45 -14.46 -0.12
N ILE A 100 -5.99 -13.37 0.42
CA ILE A 100 -6.75 -13.39 1.68
C ILE A 100 -8.05 -12.61 1.56
N ASP A 101 -8.99 -12.90 2.43
CA ASP A 101 -10.13 -12.03 2.68
C ASP A 101 -9.68 -10.93 3.65
N PHE A 102 -9.84 -9.67 3.24
CA PHE A 102 -9.37 -8.54 4.01
C PHE A 102 -10.32 -7.35 3.82
N ASP A 103 -11.02 -6.99 4.87
CA ASP A 103 -11.93 -5.84 4.82
C ASP A 103 -11.15 -4.53 5.05
N SER A 104 -10.68 -3.96 3.96
CA SER A 104 -9.88 -2.74 3.98
C SER A 104 -10.63 -1.52 4.53
N SER A 105 -11.96 -1.56 4.53
CA SER A 105 -12.78 -0.48 5.11
C SER A 105 -12.58 -0.32 6.62
N ARG A 106 -12.06 -1.34 7.28
CA ARG A 106 -11.79 -1.34 8.72
C ARG A 106 -10.39 -0.82 9.08
N CYS A 107 -9.54 -0.59 8.09
CA CYS A 107 -8.20 -0.08 8.29
C CYS A 107 -8.22 1.42 8.58
N ALA A 108 -7.21 1.90 9.31
CA ALA A 108 -6.99 3.33 9.45
C ALA A 108 -6.58 3.94 8.11
N GLU A 109 -7.02 5.17 7.85
CA GLU A 109 -6.68 5.89 6.64
C GLU A 109 -5.26 6.46 6.71
N MET A 110 -4.72 6.82 5.54
CA MET A 110 -3.45 7.51 5.43
C MET A 110 -3.49 8.86 6.15
N ASP A 111 -2.34 9.28 6.69
CA ASP A 111 -2.20 10.60 7.27
C ASP A 111 -2.21 11.70 6.20
N GLY A 112 -2.74 12.88 6.55
CA GLY A 112 -2.63 14.06 5.73
C GLY A 112 -3.91 14.46 5.03
N VAL A 113 -3.77 15.33 4.03
CA VAL A 113 -4.88 15.87 3.24
C VAL A 113 -5.22 14.93 2.11
N ARG A 114 -6.49 14.62 1.98
CA ARG A 114 -7.00 13.88 0.83
C ARG A 114 -6.99 14.77 -0.40
N MET A 115 -6.30 14.35 -1.43
CA MET A 115 -6.16 15.09 -2.68
C MET A 115 -6.52 14.23 -3.87
N LEU A 116 -7.14 14.85 -4.88
CA LEU A 116 -7.36 14.22 -6.17
C LEU A 116 -6.20 14.57 -7.09
N MET A 117 -5.39 13.56 -7.42
CA MET A 117 -4.27 13.73 -8.35
C MET A 117 -4.75 13.45 -9.77
N ILE A 118 -4.58 14.44 -10.64
CA ILE A 118 -4.97 14.35 -12.05
C ILE A 118 -3.71 14.41 -12.91
N GLN A 119 -3.51 13.39 -13.74
CA GLN A 119 -2.39 13.33 -14.67
C GLN A 119 -2.90 13.16 -16.09
N PRO A 120 -2.20 13.71 -17.10
CA PRO A 120 -2.56 13.49 -18.50
C PRO A 120 -2.59 11.99 -18.83
N HIS A 121 -3.62 11.57 -19.56
CA HIS A 121 -3.79 10.19 -20.03
C HIS A 121 -3.89 9.12 -18.93
N LYS A 122 -4.13 9.52 -17.69
CA LYS A 122 -4.33 8.60 -16.55
C LYS A 122 -5.65 8.88 -15.86
N THR A 123 -6.20 7.85 -15.24
CA THR A 123 -7.40 7.99 -14.40
C THR A 123 -7.05 8.82 -13.16
N PRO A 124 -7.88 9.79 -12.76
CA PRO A 124 -7.68 10.52 -11.52
C PRO A 124 -7.59 9.59 -10.31
N VAL A 125 -6.65 9.86 -9.42
CA VAL A 125 -6.37 9.04 -8.25
C VAL A 125 -6.50 9.89 -6.99
N VAL A 126 -7.18 9.36 -5.98
CA VAL A 126 -7.21 9.95 -4.65
C VAL A 126 -5.93 9.57 -3.92
N THR A 127 -5.24 10.54 -3.38
CA THR A 127 -4.04 10.34 -2.58
C THR A 127 -4.09 11.19 -1.32
N TYR A 128 -3.27 10.85 -0.33
CA TYR A 128 -3.15 11.56 0.93
C TYR A 128 -1.74 12.11 1.06
N VAL A 129 -1.64 13.39 1.39
CA VAL A 129 -0.36 14.10 1.52
C VAL A 129 -0.31 14.76 2.90
N LYS A 130 0.82 14.64 3.59
CA LYS A 130 1.00 15.30 4.88
C LYS A 130 0.90 16.82 4.72
N GLN A 131 0.33 17.49 5.73
CA GLN A 131 0.13 18.94 5.71
C GLN A 131 1.43 19.70 6.00
N ASP A 132 2.50 19.36 5.31
CA ASP A 132 3.75 20.09 5.34
C ASP A 132 4.24 20.38 3.92
N LEU A 133 5.00 21.44 3.77
CA LEU A 133 5.43 21.92 2.46
C LEU A 133 6.28 20.89 1.71
N SER A 134 7.16 20.19 2.42
CA SER A 134 8.04 19.18 1.82
C SER A 134 7.26 18.01 1.23
N SER A 135 6.26 17.51 1.94
CA SER A 135 5.42 16.42 1.46
C SER A 135 4.56 16.84 0.28
N LEU A 136 3.99 18.04 0.32
CA LEU A 136 3.22 18.59 -0.79
C LEU A 136 4.10 18.79 -2.04
N GLN A 137 5.30 19.30 -1.88
CA GLN A 137 6.25 19.48 -3.00
C GLN A 137 6.66 18.14 -3.60
N ARG A 138 6.91 17.13 -2.79
CA ARG A 138 7.23 15.78 -3.29
C ARG A 138 6.07 15.18 -4.08
N ALA A 139 4.85 15.29 -3.57
CA ALA A 139 3.67 14.78 -4.27
C ALA A 139 3.50 15.45 -5.63
N VAL A 140 3.69 16.77 -5.71
CA VAL A 140 3.61 17.52 -6.96
C VAL A 140 4.73 17.09 -7.92
N SER A 141 5.98 16.95 -7.45
CA SER A 141 7.11 16.54 -8.28
C SER A 141 6.90 15.14 -8.86
N ASP A 142 6.45 14.18 -8.04
CA ASP A 142 6.24 12.79 -8.47
C ASP A 142 5.12 12.66 -9.52
N HIS A 143 4.13 13.56 -9.51
CA HIS A 143 2.96 13.45 -10.36
C HIS A 143 2.89 14.50 -11.48
N CYS A 144 3.67 15.54 -11.43
CA CYS A 144 3.62 16.64 -12.40
C CYS A 144 4.75 16.63 -13.42
N GLU A 145 5.81 15.84 -13.26
CA GLU A 145 6.92 15.76 -14.21
C GLU A 145 6.47 15.39 -15.63
N GLU A 146 5.49 14.50 -15.74
CA GLU A 146 4.94 14.05 -17.01
C GLU A 146 3.95 15.01 -17.64
N ALA A 147 3.55 16.06 -16.94
CA ALA A 147 2.59 17.05 -17.42
C ALA A 147 3.22 18.15 -18.29
N PHE A 148 4.55 18.19 -18.36
CA PHE A 148 5.30 19.22 -19.08
C PHE A 148 6.26 18.66 -20.14
#